data_598d64c512d8f255aea11f7cfa4be8c2
#
_entry.id   598d64c512d8f255aea11f7cfa4be8c2
#
_cell.length_a   1.000
_cell.length_b   1.000
_cell.length_c   1.000
_cell.angle_alpha   90.00
_cell.angle_beta   90.00
_cell.angle_gamma   90.00
#
_symmetry.space_group_name_H-M   'P 1'
#
loop_
_entity.id
_entity.type
_entity.pdbx_description
1 polymer ?
#
loop_
_entity_poly.entity_id
_entity_poly.type
_entity_poly.pdbx_seq_one_letter_code
_entity_poly.pdbx_strand_id
1 'polypeptide(L)'
;LIGISIYAYLEHDQYNVTSRVKTIHELQLASQDTLQLHLQNTMGSELIQWEEKGRPYFKDSLGETYMLGEKIRLQLKQSEDSQIEVEIIKKAAGRNYKIAMANAKALQYDFSQQNNNLYFPKEWYLAESQWGFKQDLEIILWLNEEQPFYLSPQIAKHLSWRPKNDQQFNRDEMMGHYWQMNQGVLQCLDCSL
;
A
#
# COMPACT_ATOMS: atom_id res chain seq x y z
N LEU A 1 18.87 19.53 -31.49
CA LEU A 1 18.18 18.21 -31.31
C LEU A 1 19.02 17.21 -30.52
N ILE A 2 20.37 17.18 -30.71
CA ILE A 2 21.29 16.25 -30.03
C ILE A 2 21.38 16.56 -28.52
N GLY A 3 21.32 17.85 -28.11
CA GLY A 3 21.43 18.25 -26.72
C GLY A 3 20.28 17.78 -25.81
N ILE A 4 19.05 17.71 -26.35
CA ILE A 4 17.85 17.26 -25.59
C ILE A 4 17.93 15.75 -25.34
N SER A 5 18.42 14.98 -26.28
CA SER A 5 18.55 13.51 -26.14
C SER A 5 19.61 13.13 -25.11
N ILE A 6 20.70 13.88 -25.00
CA ILE A 6 21.76 13.66 -24.00
C ILE A 6 21.24 14.02 -22.61
N TYR A 7 20.48 15.10 -22.48
CA TYR A 7 19.92 15.50 -21.18
C TYR A 7 18.91 14.47 -20.66
N ALA A 8 18.00 14.00 -21.52
CA ALA A 8 17.04 12.94 -21.16
C ALA A 8 17.73 11.61 -20.82
N TYR A 9 18.82 11.27 -21.48
CA TYR A 9 19.61 10.07 -21.18
C TYR A 9 20.32 10.18 -19.84
N LEU A 10 20.91 11.34 -19.52
CA LEU A 10 21.58 11.58 -18.24
C LEU A 10 20.59 11.63 -17.06
N GLU A 11 19.38 12.18 -17.26
CA GLU A 11 18.33 12.09 -16.24
C GLU A 11 17.84 10.67 -16.00
N HIS A 12 17.71 9.87 -17.06
CA HIS A 12 17.28 8.48 -16.94
C HIS A 12 18.31 7.62 -16.19
N ASP A 13 19.58 7.89 -16.37
CA ASP A 13 20.68 7.16 -15.71
C ASP A 13 20.84 7.53 -14.23
N GLN A 14 20.33 8.69 -13.81
CA GLN A 14 20.41 9.14 -12.41
C GLN A 14 19.56 8.33 -11.41
N TYR A 15 18.66 7.43 -11.88
CA TYR A 15 17.71 6.71 -11.03
C TYR A 15 17.74 5.19 -11.24
N ASN A 16 18.92 4.64 -11.48
CA ASN A 16 19.09 3.21 -11.75
C ASN A 16 19.18 2.33 -10.51
N VAL A 17 19.44 2.92 -9.34
CA VAL A 17 19.51 2.18 -8.09
C VAL A 17 18.17 2.29 -7.37
N THR A 18 17.59 1.15 -7.03
CA THR A 18 16.38 1.09 -6.18
C THR A 18 16.74 0.64 -4.79
N SER A 19 16.04 1.19 -3.80
CA SER A 19 16.12 0.74 -2.42
C SER A 19 14.72 0.58 -1.84
N ARG A 20 14.65 -0.16 -0.72
CA ARG A 20 13.41 -0.40 0.00
C ARG A 20 13.61 -0.26 1.51
N VAL A 21 12.58 0.24 2.17
CA VAL A 21 12.48 0.31 3.63
C VAL A 21 11.27 -0.51 4.04
N LYS A 22 11.45 -1.38 5.00
CA LYS A 22 10.42 -2.23 5.58
C LYS A 22 10.08 -1.75 6.98
N THR A 23 8.81 -1.73 7.31
CA THR A 23 8.31 -1.57 8.68
C THR A 23 7.29 -2.66 8.94
N ILE A 24 7.38 -3.34 10.08
CA ILE A 24 6.46 -4.40 10.49
C ILE A 24 5.71 -3.90 11.72
N HIS A 25 4.40 -4.08 11.72
CA HIS A 25 3.50 -3.74 12.82
C HIS A 25 2.73 -4.99 13.21
N GLU A 26 3.00 -5.51 14.40
CA GLU A 26 2.21 -6.59 14.99
C GLU A 26 0.83 -6.07 15.37
N LEU A 27 -0.21 -6.82 15.00
CA LEU A 27 -1.58 -6.46 15.32
C LEU A 27 -2.04 -7.15 16.61
N GLN A 28 -2.57 -6.36 17.52
CA GLN A 28 -3.23 -6.89 18.71
C GLN A 28 -4.73 -6.97 18.44
N LEU A 29 -5.22 -8.17 18.12
CA LEU A 29 -6.63 -8.40 17.89
C LEU A 29 -7.28 -8.91 19.19
N ALA A 30 -8.49 -8.44 19.47
CA ALA A 30 -9.36 -9.10 20.44
C ALA A 30 -9.72 -10.46 19.85
N SER A 31 -9.49 -11.54 20.61
CA SER A 31 -9.55 -12.93 20.14
C SER A 31 -10.84 -13.25 19.39
N GLN A 32 -10.70 -13.91 18.24
CA GLN A 32 -11.76 -14.55 17.42
C GLN A 32 -12.73 -13.64 16.64
N ASP A 33 -12.64 -12.33 16.74
CA ASP A 33 -13.48 -11.46 15.94
C ASP A 33 -12.92 -11.30 14.50
N THR A 34 -13.82 -11.16 13.55
CA THR A 34 -13.46 -10.94 12.15
C THR A 34 -12.67 -9.64 11.95
N LEU A 35 -11.52 -9.74 11.30
CA LEU A 35 -10.72 -8.59 10.91
C LEU A 35 -11.41 -7.85 9.76
N GLN A 36 -11.66 -6.56 9.93
CA GLN A 36 -12.28 -5.70 8.92
C GLN A 36 -11.23 -4.84 8.22
N LEU A 37 -11.12 -4.98 6.91
CA LEU A 37 -10.17 -4.22 6.11
C LEU A 37 -10.90 -3.05 5.43
N HIS A 38 -10.53 -1.83 5.79
CA HIS A 38 -11.13 -0.62 5.26
C HIS A 38 -10.12 0.20 4.47
N LEU A 39 -10.60 0.83 3.41
CA LEU A 39 -9.87 1.86 2.71
C LEU A 39 -10.45 3.22 3.12
N GLN A 40 -9.60 4.14 3.51
CA GLN A 40 -10.03 5.48 3.91
C GLN A 40 -9.33 6.56 3.09
N ASN A 41 -10.00 7.69 2.90
CA ASN A 41 -9.36 8.88 2.38
C ASN A 41 -8.45 9.45 3.47
N THR A 42 -7.20 9.68 3.15
CA THR A 42 -6.19 10.17 4.11
C THR A 42 -6.41 11.64 4.44
N MET A 43 -7.06 12.36 3.55
CA MET A 43 -7.14 13.80 3.60
C MET A 43 -8.49 14.27 4.13
N GLY A 44 -8.44 15.07 5.20
CA GLY A 44 -9.55 15.89 5.61
C GLY A 44 -9.94 16.84 4.47
N SER A 45 -11.23 17.20 4.41
CA SER A 45 -11.80 18.14 3.43
C SER A 45 -11.18 19.56 3.46
N GLU A 46 -10.27 19.82 4.38
CA GLU A 46 -9.69 21.16 4.63
C GLU A 46 -8.40 21.43 3.86
N LEU A 47 -7.83 20.44 3.16
CA LEU A 47 -6.58 20.60 2.43
C LEU A 47 -6.85 21.14 1.02
N ILE A 48 -6.07 22.13 0.62
CA ILE A 48 -6.09 22.66 -0.74
C ILE A 48 -5.44 21.63 -1.66
N GLN A 49 -6.25 21.02 -2.51
CA GLN A 49 -5.81 20.06 -3.51
C GLN A 49 -5.81 20.69 -4.90
N TRP A 50 -4.80 20.37 -5.70
CA TRP A 50 -4.76 20.73 -7.13
C TRP A 50 -4.02 19.64 -7.92
N GLU A 51 -4.18 19.70 -9.23
CA GLU A 51 -3.47 18.83 -10.15
C GLU A 51 -2.50 19.63 -11.01
N GLU A 52 -1.27 19.18 -11.13
CA GLU A 52 -0.28 19.74 -12.02
C GLU A 52 0.40 18.64 -12.83
N LYS A 53 0.34 18.78 -14.17
CA LYS A 53 0.93 17.80 -15.12
C LYS A 53 0.45 16.36 -14.88
N GLY A 54 -0.83 16.19 -14.56
CA GLY A 54 -1.43 14.88 -14.31
C GLY A 54 -1.05 14.25 -12.98
N ARG A 55 -0.66 15.07 -11.99
CA ARG A 55 -0.29 14.62 -10.64
C ARG A 55 -1.07 15.40 -9.60
N PRO A 56 -1.62 14.71 -8.61
CA PRO A 56 -2.31 15.36 -7.51
C PRO A 56 -1.32 15.87 -6.46
N TYR A 57 -1.57 17.10 -6.01
CA TYR A 57 -0.82 17.76 -4.94
C TYR A 57 -1.75 18.27 -3.86
N PHE A 58 -1.19 18.54 -2.69
CA PHE A 58 -1.89 19.26 -1.64
C PHE A 58 -0.92 20.13 -0.84
N LYS A 59 -1.48 21.11 -0.11
CA LYS A 59 -0.77 21.87 0.92
C LYS A 59 -1.31 21.51 2.29
N ASP A 60 -0.41 21.34 3.23
CA ASP A 60 -0.77 21.22 4.64
C ASP A 60 -1.08 22.58 5.27
N SER A 61 -1.45 22.57 6.55
CA SER A 61 -1.75 23.79 7.33
C SER A 61 -0.55 24.73 7.53
N LEU A 62 0.67 24.24 7.31
CA LEU A 62 1.91 25.01 7.39
C LEU A 62 2.32 25.57 6.03
N GLY A 63 1.58 25.25 4.96
CA GLY A 63 1.85 25.69 3.60
C GLY A 63 2.87 24.83 2.85
N GLU A 64 3.32 23.72 3.44
CA GLU A 64 4.20 22.77 2.78
C GLU A 64 3.45 22.00 1.67
N THR A 65 4.11 21.85 0.52
CA THR A 65 3.55 21.18 -0.65
C THR A 65 3.95 19.72 -0.67
N TYR A 66 2.97 18.86 -0.88
CA TYR A 66 3.14 17.41 -0.99
C TYR A 66 2.53 16.91 -2.28
N MET A 67 3.16 15.89 -2.86
CA MET A 67 2.64 15.12 -3.96
C MET A 67 1.96 13.85 -3.40
N LEU A 68 0.82 13.52 -3.97
CA LEU A 68 0.07 12.30 -3.67
C LEU A 68 0.42 11.18 -4.62
N GLY A 69 0.56 9.99 -4.08
CA GLY A 69 0.64 8.76 -4.84
C GLY A 69 -0.55 7.87 -4.53
N GLU A 70 -1.32 7.54 -5.55
CA GLU A 70 -2.56 6.76 -5.41
C GLU A 70 -2.36 5.24 -5.50
N LYS A 71 -1.17 4.80 -5.91
CA LYS A 71 -0.94 3.38 -6.19
C LYS A 71 -0.45 2.66 -4.94
N ILE A 72 -1.36 1.96 -4.30
CA ILE A 72 -1.08 1.02 -3.21
C ILE A 72 -1.24 -0.39 -3.73
N ARG A 73 -0.33 -1.28 -3.36
CA ARG A 73 -0.44 -2.71 -3.66
C ARG A 73 -0.58 -3.48 -2.35
N LEU A 74 -1.73 -4.12 -2.17
CA LEU A 74 -2.00 -4.98 -1.03
C LEU A 74 -1.79 -6.45 -1.40
N GLN A 75 -1.07 -7.18 -0.58
CA GLN A 75 -0.93 -8.64 -0.64
C GLN A 75 -1.46 -9.27 0.63
N LEU A 76 -2.13 -10.39 0.50
CA LEU A 76 -2.54 -11.24 1.61
C LEU A 76 -1.65 -12.47 1.62
N LYS A 77 -0.99 -12.75 2.73
CA LYS A 77 -0.08 -13.88 2.88
C LYS A 77 -0.34 -14.62 4.19
N GLN A 78 -0.04 -15.91 4.19
CA GLN A 78 -0.06 -16.70 5.42
C GLN A 78 1.16 -16.38 6.27
N SER A 79 0.95 -16.17 7.57
CA SER A 79 2.00 -16.04 8.56
C SER A 79 2.60 -17.39 8.91
N GLU A 80 3.90 -17.46 9.11
CA GLU A 80 4.62 -18.67 9.50
C GLU A 80 4.58 -18.92 11.02
N ASP A 81 4.45 -17.86 11.80
CA ASP A 81 4.52 -17.88 13.28
C ASP A 81 3.18 -17.63 13.96
N SER A 82 2.07 -17.71 13.22
CA SER A 82 0.71 -17.48 13.69
C SER A 82 0.42 -16.07 14.18
N GLN A 83 1.33 -15.12 13.99
CA GLN A 83 1.11 -13.71 14.27
C GLN A 83 0.40 -13.03 13.10
N ILE A 84 -0.38 -12.01 13.39
CA ILE A 84 -0.99 -11.18 12.36
C ILE A 84 -0.22 -9.87 12.31
N GLU A 85 0.31 -9.55 11.14
CA GLU A 85 1.18 -8.40 10.96
C GLU A 85 0.82 -7.60 9.71
N VAL A 86 1.05 -6.30 9.75
CA VAL A 86 1.08 -5.42 8.58
C VAL A 86 2.52 -5.05 8.28
N GLU A 87 3.02 -5.52 7.15
CA GLU A 87 4.33 -5.14 6.64
C GLU A 87 4.16 -4.05 5.58
N ILE A 88 4.77 -2.89 5.80
CA ILE A 88 4.78 -1.78 4.85
C ILE A 88 6.15 -1.71 4.19
N ILE A 89 6.18 -1.80 2.87
CA ILE A 89 7.40 -1.75 2.06
C ILE A 89 7.37 -0.49 1.19
N LYS A 90 8.18 0.50 1.57
CA LYS A 90 8.38 1.75 0.84
C LYS A 90 9.56 1.58 -0.11
N LYS A 91 9.36 1.75 -1.42
CA LYS A 91 10.40 1.59 -2.45
C LYS A 91 10.61 2.92 -3.17
N ALA A 92 11.86 3.24 -3.46
CA ALA A 92 12.18 4.40 -4.27
C ALA A 92 13.48 4.21 -5.05
N ALA A 93 13.62 4.97 -6.14
CA ALA A 93 14.84 5.03 -6.91
C ALA A 93 15.72 6.22 -6.53
N GLY A 94 17.00 6.15 -6.87
CA GLY A 94 17.99 7.21 -6.69
C GLY A 94 19.25 6.96 -7.50
N ARG A 95 20.10 7.96 -7.64
CA ARG A 95 21.38 7.85 -8.37
C ARG A 95 22.39 6.92 -7.68
N ASN A 96 22.20 6.65 -6.40
CA ASN A 96 22.97 5.67 -5.62
C ASN A 96 22.09 5.12 -4.49
N TYR A 97 22.58 4.08 -3.81
CA TYR A 97 21.87 3.40 -2.73
C TYR A 97 21.48 4.34 -1.58
N LYS A 98 22.37 5.26 -1.18
CA LYS A 98 22.11 6.20 -0.08
C LYS A 98 20.94 7.13 -0.40
N ILE A 99 20.89 7.66 -1.62
CA ILE A 99 19.81 8.54 -2.07
C ILE A 99 18.52 7.74 -2.25
N ALA A 100 18.56 6.56 -2.88
CA ALA A 100 17.39 5.69 -3.02
C ALA A 100 16.79 5.32 -1.65
N MET A 101 17.63 5.02 -0.65
CA MET A 101 17.20 4.75 0.71
C MET A 101 16.57 5.98 1.38
N ALA A 102 17.17 7.17 1.22
CA ALA A 102 16.61 8.40 1.74
C ALA A 102 15.24 8.71 1.14
N ASN A 103 15.10 8.56 -0.19
CA ASN A 103 13.83 8.74 -0.90
C ASN A 103 12.76 7.74 -0.44
N ALA A 104 13.13 6.48 -0.20
CA ALA A 104 12.20 5.47 0.31
C ALA A 104 11.74 5.80 1.75
N LYS A 105 12.65 6.28 2.62
CA LYS A 105 12.32 6.72 3.98
C LYS A 105 11.40 7.94 4.02
N ALA A 106 11.56 8.83 3.05
CA ALA A 106 10.78 10.07 2.98
C ALA A 106 9.31 9.86 2.60
N LEU A 107 8.99 8.73 1.95
CA LEU A 107 7.62 8.37 1.60
C LEU A 107 6.80 8.19 2.88
N GLN A 108 5.72 8.95 3.00
CA GLN A 108 4.86 8.94 4.18
C GLN A 108 3.61 8.10 3.89
N TYR A 109 3.37 7.14 4.76
CA TYR A 109 2.21 6.28 4.76
C TYR A 109 2.10 5.59 6.11
N ASP A 110 0.97 5.77 6.77
CA ASP A 110 0.65 5.16 8.04
C ASP A 110 -0.80 4.65 8.01
N PHE A 111 -1.01 3.42 8.42
CA PHE A 111 -2.34 2.86 8.63
C PHE A 111 -2.75 3.02 10.10
N SER A 112 -4.02 2.86 10.39
CA SER A 112 -4.49 2.86 11.77
C SER A 112 -5.29 1.60 12.08
N GLN A 113 -5.23 1.19 13.35
CA GLN A 113 -5.99 0.07 13.89
C GLN A 113 -6.93 0.59 14.99
N GLN A 114 -8.20 0.17 14.92
CA GLN A 114 -9.19 0.39 15.96
C GLN A 114 -9.89 -0.95 16.25
N ASN A 115 -9.52 -1.61 17.32
CA ASN A 115 -9.92 -2.99 17.60
C ASN A 115 -9.58 -3.92 16.43
N ASN A 116 -10.57 -4.58 15.84
CA ASN A 116 -10.42 -5.48 14.69
C ASN A 116 -10.60 -4.77 13.33
N ASN A 117 -10.62 -3.44 13.29
CA ASN A 117 -10.71 -2.67 12.06
C ASN A 117 -9.35 -2.11 11.69
N LEU A 118 -8.88 -2.41 10.48
CA LEU A 118 -7.68 -1.83 9.89
C LEU A 118 -8.09 -0.81 8.82
N TYR A 119 -7.59 0.40 8.97
CA TYR A 119 -7.87 1.50 8.05
C TYR A 119 -6.61 1.84 7.26
N PHE A 120 -6.64 1.52 5.98
CA PHE A 120 -5.56 1.79 5.04
C PHE A 120 -5.85 3.07 4.27
N PRO A 121 -4.95 4.09 4.32
CA PRO A 121 -5.07 5.24 3.42
C PRO A 121 -5.05 4.84 1.96
N LYS A 122 -5.82 5.51 1.13
CA LYS A 122 -5.80 5.31 -0.34
C LYS A 122 -4.52 5.81 -0.98
N GLU A 123 -3.97 6.87 -0.39
CA GLU A 123 -2.84 7.59 -0.91
C GLU A 123 -1.66 7.53 0.07
N TRP A 124 -0.47 7.53 -0.46
CA TRP A 124 0.75 7.90 0.22
C TRP A 124 1.18 9.29 -0.23
N TYR A 125 2.03 9.96 0.52
CA TYR A 125 2.47 11.29 0.16
C TYR A 125 3.97 11.53 0.39
N LEU A 126 4.50 12.51 -0.31
CA LEU A 126 5.92 12.87 -0.31
C LEU A 126 6.05 14.37 -0.47
N ALA A 127 6.93 15.01 0.32
CA ALA A 127 7.23 16.41 0.15
C ALA A 127 7.77 16.69 -1.27
N GLU A 128 7.32 17.78 -1.90
CA GLU A 128 7.67 18.14 -3.28
C GLU A 128 9.20 18.15 -3.51
N SER A 129 9.96 18.67 -2.53
CA SER A 129 11.43 18.73 -2.57
C SER A 129 12.12 17.37 -2.64
N GLN A 130 11.42 16.30 -2.30
CA GLN A 130 11.92 14.92 -2.24
C GLN A 130 11.38 14.04 -3.35
N TRP A 131 10.62 14.65 -4.28
CA TRP A 131 10.02 13.92 -5.36
C TRP A 131 11.07 13.33 -6.30
N GLY A 132 10.91 12.08 -6.64
CA GLY A 132 11.76 11.34 -7.57
C GLY A 132 10.96 10.36 -8.41
N PHE A 133 11.60 9.75 -9.39
CA PHE A 133 10.97 8.73 -10.23
C PHE A 133 10.91 7.37 -9.50
N LYS A 134 9.89 6.57 -9.81
CA LYS A 134 9.72 5.17 -9.35
C LYS A 134 9.57 5.02 -7.82
N GLN A 135 8.71 5.83 -7.20
CA GLN A 135 8.22 5.51 -5.87
C GLN A 135 7.10 4.48 -5.97
N ASP A 136 7.06 3.60 -4.98
CA ASP A 136 6.10 2.51 -4.92
C ASP A 136 5.85 2.10 -3.46
N LEU A 137 4.60 1.79 -3.15
CA LEU A 137 4.15 1.32 -1.85
C LEU A 137 3.52 -0.05 -1.97
N GLU A 138 4.02 -0.97 -1.16
CA GLU A 138 3.49 -2.31 -1.04
C GLU A 138 3.14 -2.60 0.42
N ILE A 139 1.99 -3.16 0.64
CA ILE A 139 1.49 -3.57 1.95
C ILE A 139 1.30 -5.07 1.91
N ILE A 140 1.84 -5.79 2.87
CA ILE A 140 1.60 -7.21 3.04
C ILE A 140 0.89 -7.39 4.37
N LEU A 141 -0.32 -7.95 4.32
CA LEU A 141 -1.04 -8.41 5.49
C LEU A 141 -0.73 -9.90 5.68
N TRP A 142 0.01 -10.19 6.73
CA TRP A 142 0.29 -11.55 7.18
C TRP A 142 -0.85 -12.02 8.06
N LEU A 143 -1.46 -13.13 7.69
CA LEU A 143 -2.65 -13.67 8.35
C LEU A 143 -2.35 -15.07 8.90
N ASN A 144 -2.77 -15.34 10.11
CA ASN A 144 -2.76 -16.71 10.62
C ASN A 144 -3.93 -17.54 10.03
N GLU A 145 -3.89 -18.86 10.22
CA GLU A 145 -4.89 -19.77 9.64
C GLU A 145 -6.27 -19.64 10.28
N GLU A 146 -6.36 -19.15 11.52
CA GLU A 146 -7.61 -19.14 12.27
C GLU A 146 -8.36 -17.80 12.20
N GLN A 147 -7.73 -16.76 11.63
CA GLN A 147 -8.29 -15.42 11.62
C GLN A 147 -9.19 -15.19 10.41
N PRO A 148 -10.52 -15.09 10.60
CA PRO A 148 -11.40 -14.65 9.53
C PRO A 148 -11.23 -13.17 9.27
N PHE A 149 -11.35 -12.77 8.01
CA PHE A 149 -11.34 -11.37 7.61
C PHE A 149 -12.39 -11.07 6.53
N TYR A 150 -12.89 -9.85 6.54
CA TYR A 150 -13.82 -9.35 5.54
C TYR A 150 -13.08 -8.52 4.50
N LEU A 151 -13.30 -8.85 3.22
CA LEU A 151 -12.72 -8.15 2.10
C LEU A 151 -13.72 -7.16 1.50
N SER A 152 -13.63 -5.90 1.94
CA SER A 152 -14.53 -4.85 1.44
C SER A 152 -14.29 -4.57 -0.05
N PRO A 153 -15.34 -4.12 -0.80
CA PRO A 153 -15.20 -3.81 -2.22
C PRO A 153 -14.14 -2.76 -2.54
N GLN A 154 -13.89 -1.83 -1.61
CA GLN A 154 -12.90 -0.78 -1.78
C GLN A 154 -11.49 -1.33 -1.72
N ILE A 155 -11.19 -2.17 -0.72
CA ILE A 155 -9.84 -2.70 -0.51
C ILE A 155 -9.46 -3.76 -1.54
N ALA A 156 -10.43 -4.54 -2.01
CA ALA A 156 -10.19 -5.61 -2.99
C ALA A 156 -9.56 -5.09 -4.29
N LYS A 157 -9.90 -3.87 -4.71
CA LYS A 157 -9.33 -3.22 -5.91
C LYS A 157 -7.83 -2.96 -5.80
N HIS A 158 -7.30 -2.89 -4.57
CA HIS A 158 -5.89 -2.66 -4.28
C HIS A 158 -5.08 -3.95 -4.11
N LEU A 159 -5.73 -5.13 -4.20
CA LEU A 159 -5.00 -6.38 -4.25
C LEU A 159 -4.06 -6.39 -5.46
N SER A 160 -2.79 -6.63 -5.21
CA SER A 160 -1.74 -6.57 -6.25
C SER A 160 -1.84 -7.68 -7.27
N TRP A 161 -2.52 -8.78 -6.92
CA TRP A 161 -2.71 -9.96 -7.73
C TRP A 161 -3.97 -10.70 -7.25
N ARG A 162 -4.39 -11.70 -8.02
CA ARG A 162 -5.47 -12.60 -7.62
C ARG A 162 -4.93 -13.61 -6.60
N PRO A 163 -5.31 -13.52 -5.31
CA PRO A 163 -4.95 -14.55 -4.33
C PRO A 163 -5.56 -15.89 -4.74
N LYS A 164 -4.84 -16.98 -4.47
CA LYS A 164 -5.42 -18.31 -4.61
C LYS A 164 -6.60 -18.45 -3.66
N ASN A 165 -7.73 -18.88 -4.15
CA ASN A 165 -8.94 -19.10 -3.36
C ASN A 165 -9.66 -20.38 -3.79
N ASP A 166 -10.41 -20.97 -2.89
CA ASP A 166 -11.12 -22.24 -3.07
C ASP A 166 -12.27 -22.14 -4.07
N GLN A 167 -12.85 -20.95 -4.24
CA GLN A 167 -13.95 -20.67 -5.18
C GLN A 167 -13.47 -20.35 -6.60
N GLN A 168 -12.16 -20.20 -6.83
CA GLN A 168 -11.56 -19.72 -8.08
C GLN A 168 -12.04 -18.32 -8.51
N PHE A 169 -12.57 -17.53 -7.59
CA PHE A 169 -13.04 -16.18 -7.81
C PHE A 169 -11.92 -15.26 -8.29
N ASN A 170 -12.25 -14.35 -9.22
CA ASN A 170 -11.40 -13.21 -9.53
C ASN A 170 -11.51 -12.13 -8.42
N ARG A 171 -10.75 -11.05 -8.51
CA ARG A 171 -10.73 -10.00 -7.48
C ARG A 171 -12.11 -9.39 -7.22
N ASP A 172 -12.90 -9.18 -8.27
CA ASP A 172 -14.20 -8.54 -8.16
C ASP A 172 -15.24 -9.48 -7.51
N GLU A 173 -15.12 -10.78 -7.77
CA GLU A 173 -15.96 -11.82 -7.16
C GLU A 173 -15.60 -12.10 -5.70
N MET A 174 -14.36 -11.80 -5.29
CA MET A 174 -13.93 -11.95 -3.90
C MET A 174 -14.48 -10.86 -2.97
N MET A 175 -14.99 -9.77 -3.53
CA MET A 175 -15.46 -8.61 -2.75
C MET A 175 -16.74 -8.94 -1.98
N GLY A 176 -16.83 -8.42 -0.76
CA GLY A 176 -18.04 -8.52 0.06
C GLY A 176 -18.19 -9.86 0.76
N HIS A 177 -17.18 -10.70 0.72
CA HIS A 177 -17.16 -12.01 1.35
C HIS A 177 -16.19 -12.06 2.54
N TYR A 178 -16.45 -13.04 3.42
CA TYR A 178 -15.59 -13.41 4.53
C TYR A 178 -14.64 -14.52 4.10
N TRP A 179 -13.39 -14.34 4.42
CA TRP A 179 -12.30 -15.22 4.04
C TRP A 179 -11.46 -15.63 5.24
N GLN A 180 -10.82 -16.77 5.13
CA GLN A 180 -9.84 -17.28 6.06
C GLN A 180 -8.65 -17.83 5.29
N MET A 181 -7.43 -17.64 5.81
CA MET A 181 -6.24 -18.21 5.20
C MET A 181 -6.09 -19.68 5.66
N ASN A 182 -5.88 -20.59 4.73
CA ASN A 182 -5.58 -21.98 5.04
C ASN A 182 -4.56 -22.52 4.03
N GLN A 183 -3.39 -22.91 4.51
CA GLN A 183 -2.30 -23.44 3.68
C GLN A 183 -1.97 -22.58 2.45
N GLY A 184 -1.97 -21.27 2.61
CA GLY A 184 -1.70 -20.30 1.54
C GLY A 184 -2.81 -20.12 0.52
N VAL A 185 -4.01 -20.67 0.78
CA VAL A 185 -5.21 -20.53 -0.02
C VAL A 185 -6.30 -19.85 0.81
N LEU A 186 -7.02 -18.91 0.22
CA LEU A 186 -8.17 -18.29 0.84
C LEU A 186 -9.39 -19.20 0.74
N GLN A 187 -9.99 -19.51 1.87
CA GLN A 187 -11.26 -20.22 1.97
C GLN A 187 -12.39 -19.22 2.20
N CYS A 188 -13.44 -19.30 1.37
CA CYS A 188 -14.62 -18.47 1.56
C CYS A 188 -15.49 -19.05 2.68
N LEU A 189 -15.88 -18.22 3.63
CA LEU A 189 -16.66 -18.63 4.79
C LEU A 189 -18.17 -18.47 4.60
N ASP A 190 -18.59 -17.65 3.64
CA ASP A 190 -20.00 -17.30 3.38
C ASP A 190 -20.42 -17.44 1.90
N CYS A 191 -19.55 -17.97 1.05
CA CYS A 191 -19.90 -18.28 -0.33
C CYS A 191 -20.84 -19.50 -0.36
N SER A 192 -22.01 -19.33 -0.89
CA SER A 192 -22.91 -20.47 -1.16
C SER A 192 -22.31 -21.36 -2.25
N LEU A 193 -22.25 -22.64 -1.99
CA LEU A 193 -21.93 -23.68 -2.98
C LEU A 193 -23.02 -23.76 -4.03
#